data_69eb843d055a9250190effb7ece5edd8
#
_entry.id   69eb843d055a9250190effb7ece5edd8
#
_cell.length_a   1.000
_cell.length_b   1.000
_cell.length_c   1.000
_cell.angle_alpha   90.00
_cell.angle_beta   90.00
_cell.angle_gamma   90.00
#
_symmetry.space_group_name_H-M   'P 1'
#
loop_
_entity.id
_entity.type
_entity.pdbx_description
1 polymer ?
#
loop_
_entity_poly.entity_id
_entity_poly.type
_entity_poly.pdbx_seq_one_letter_code
_entity_poly.pdbx_strand_id
1 'polypeptide(L)'
;MLGEHNLRNICAIIALGFTLNIDEEQIKTTISNFTAVRHRLQLVGTFKGISFYDDAISTSPFSTIAALDALWDQVDTLFLGGVDGWYDFSWMVERIKKSQISNLVLFPDSGERIAKMLGDDAKKFTILHTREMKEGVDFAYQHTKPWKIALLSTATPSFSLWKDFEEKGDLFQKFVIELGKWEE
;
A
#
# COMPACT_ATOMS: atom_id res chain seq x y z
N MET A 1 -12.35 -3.24 8.28
CA MET A 1 -10.88 -3.19 8.31
C MET A 1 -10.31 -4.50 7.76
N LEU A 2 -9.26 -4.43 6.92
CA LEU A 2 -8.62 -5.59 6.31
C LEU A 2 -7.36 -5.99 7.11
N GLY A 3 -7.03 -7.29 7.11
CA GLY A 3 -5.77 -7.83 7.63
C GLY A 3 -5.81 -8.32 9.08
N GLU A 4 -5.07 -9.41 9.33
CA GLU A 4 -4.97 -10.06 10.64
C GLU A 4 -4.40 -9.13 11.74
N HIS A 5 -3.48 -8.24 11.36
CA HIS A 5 -2.92 -7.25 12.29
C HIS A 5 -4.00 -6.32 12.89
N ASN A 6 -5.05 -5.99 12.13
CA ASN A 6 -6.17 -5.20 12.65
C ASN A 6 -7.06 -6.01 13.62
N LEU A 7 -7.21 -7.32 13.40
CA LEU A 7 -7.88 -8.18 14.39
C LEU A 7 -7.14 -8.18 15.74
N ARG A 8 -5.82 -8.27 15.70
CA ARG A 8 -4.98 -8.17 16.94
C ARG A 8 -5.18 -6.83 17.64
N ASN A 9 -5.23 -5.73 16.91
CA ASN A 9 -5.51 -4.40 17.48
C ASN A 9 -6.91 -4.34 18.11
N ILE A 10 -7.93 -4.92 17.46
CA ILE A 10 -9.29 -5.02 18.01
C ILE A 10 -9.31 -5.82 19.31
N CYS A 11 -8.63 -6.98 19.36
CA CYS A 11 -8.54 -7.78 20.59
C CYS A 11 -7.90 -6.97 21.73
N ALA A 12 -6.86 -6.20 21.46
CA ALA A 12 -6.23 -5.35 22.47
C ALA A 12 -7.18 -4.24 22.97
N ILE A 13 -7.95 -3.62 22.07
CA ILE A 13 -8.96 -2.60 22.42
C ILE A 13 -10.08 -3.21 23.27
N ILE A 14 -10.55 -4.40 22.93
CA ILE A 14 -11.58 -5.13 23.69
C ILE A 14 -11.06 -5.42 25.11
N ALA A 15 -9.85 -5.97 25.21
CA ALA A 15 -9.23 -6.27 26.52
C ALA A 15 -9.07 -5.02 27.39
N LEU A 16 -8.62 -3.90 26.78
CA LEU A 16 -8.51 -2.62 27.46
C LEU A 16 -9.89 -2.09 27.91
N GLY A 17 -10.89 -2.20 27.03
CA GLY A 17 -12.27 -1.78 27.35
C GLY A 17 -12.83 -2.50 28.57
N PHE A 18 -12.66 -3.83 28.66
CA PHE A 18 -13.06 -4.60 29.82
C PHE A 18 -12.26 -4.22 31.07
N THR A 19 -10.97 -3.97 30.95
CA THR A 19 -10.13 -3.52 32.08
C THR A 19 -10.59 -2.17 32.64
N LEU A 20 -11.09 -1.29 31.79
CA LEU A 20 -11.60 0.03 32.16
C LEU A 20 -13.10 0.00 32.55
N ASN A 21 -13.73 -1.18 32.61
CA ASN A 21 -15.16 -1.37 32.90
C ASN A 21 -16.08 -0.63 31.90
N ILE A 22 -15.69 -0.55 30.62
CA ILE A 22 -16.54 -0.02 29.57
C ILE A 22 -17.61 -1.08 29.23
N ASP A 23 -18.85 -0.65 29.06
CA ASP A 23 -19.95 -1.52 28.72
C ASP A 23 -19.72 -2.26 27.37
N GLU A 24 -20.08 -3.56 27.33
CA GLU A 24 -19.87 -4.43 26.18
C GLU A 24 -20.55 -3.90 24.91
N GLU A 25 -21.78 -3.40 25.01
CA GLU A 25 -22.52 -2.86 23.89
C GLU A 25 -21.89 -1.56 23.35
N GLN A 26 -21.30 -0.77 24.22
CA GLN A 26 -20.55 0.41 23.83
C GLN A 26 -19.27 0.03 23.07
N ILE A 27 -18.53 -0.99 23.53
CA ILE A 27 -17.35 -1.53 22.83
C ILE A 27 -17.74 -2.04 21.44
N LYS A 28 -18.78 -2.88 21.36
CA LYS A 28 -19.29 -3.42 20.08
C LYS A 28 -19.70 -2.32 19.10
N THR A 29 -20.48 -1.36 19.57
CA THR A 29 -20.97 -0.24 18.77
C THR A 29 -19.80 0.59 18.22
N THR A 30 -18.80 0.89 19.06
CA THR A 30 -17.62 1.64 18.66
C THR A 30 -16.81 0.89 17.60
N ILE A 31 -16.57 -0.39 17.79
CA ILE A 31 -15.82 -1.22 16.82
C ILE A 31 -16.58 -1.34 15.49
N SER A 32 -17.89 -1.54 15.54
CA SER A 32 -18.74 -1.69 14.35
C SER A 32 -18.81 -0.42 13.51
N ASN A 33 -18.82 0.75 14.16
CA ASN A 33 -18.88 2.05 13.52
C ASN A 33 -17.49 2.64 13.20
N PHE A 34 -16.42 1.92 13.53
CA PHE A 34 -15.07 2.43 13.32
C PHE A 34 -14.76 2.55 11.83
N THR A 35 -14.48 3.77 11.40
CA THR A 35 -13.99 4.05 10.05
C THR A 35 -12.46 3.91 10.02
N ALA A 36 -11.94 3.19 9.04
CA ALA A 36 -10.50 3.04 8.87
C ALA A 36 -9.80 4.40 8.72
N VAL A 37 -8.59 4.50 9.23
CA VAL A 37 -7.76 5.71 9.08
C VAL A 37 -7.49 5.92 7.59
N ARG A 38 -7.53 7.19 7.15
CA ARG A 38 -7.17 7.56 5.78
C ARG A 38 -5.78 7.02 5.43
N HIS A 39 -5.57 6.68 4.17
CA HIS A 39 -4.30 6.19 3.64
C HIS A 39 -3.80 4.87 4.28
N ARG A 40 -4.70 4.09 4.90
CA ARG A 40 -4.40 2.76 5.44
C ARG A 40 -5.25 1.70 4.75
N LEU A 41 -4.69 0.99 3.78
CA LEU A 41 -5.39 0.01 2.94
C LEU A 41 -6.75 0.52 2.48
N GLN A 42 -6.83 1.82 2.17
CA GLN A 42 -8.04 2.49 1.74
C GLN A 42 -8.33 2.16 0.29
N LEU A 43 -9.47 1.57 -0.01
CA LEU A 43 -9.93 1.44 -1.39
C LEU A 43 -10.27 2.83 -1.94
N VAL A 44 -9.55 3.28 -2.95
CA VAL A 44 -9.80 4.53 -3.68
C VAL A 44 -10.98 4.37 -4.63
N GLY A 45 -11.02 3.23 -5.30
CA GLY A 45 -12.07 2.85 -6.24
C GLY A 45 -11.61 1.74 -7.16
N THR A 46 -12.57 1.27 -7.98
CA THR A 46 -12.29 0.31 -9.07
C THR A 46 -12.57 1.00 -10.39
N PHE A 47 -11.53 1.18 -11.20
CA PHE A 47 -11.58 1.86 -12.48
C PHE A 47 -10.98 0.95 -13.56
N LYS A 48 -11.64 0.86 -14.72
CA LYS A 48 -11.17 -0.01 -15.83
C LYS A 48 -10.89 -1.46 -15.41
N GLY A 49 -11.64 -1.95 -14.42
CA GLY A 49 -11.45 -3.28 -13.84
C GLY A 49 -10.28 -3.42 -12.89
N ILE A 50 -9.56 -2.36 -12.54
CA ILE A 50 -8.44 -2.34 -11.62
C ILE A 50 -8.89 -1.72 -10.29
N SER A 51 -8.63 -2.39 -9.16
CA SER A 51 -8.88 -1.84 -7.82
C SER A 51 -7.64 -1.14 -7.31
N PHE A 52 -7.75 0.14 -6.98
CA PHE A 52 -6.66 0.95 -6.45
C PHE A 52 -6.76 1.07 -4.94
N TYR A 53 -5.69 0.69 -4.24
CA TYR A 53 -5.60 0.79 -2.78
C TYR A 53 -4.50 1.77 -2.37
N ASP A 54 -4.87 2.68 -1.48
CA ASP A 54 -3.97 3.64 -0.87
C ASP A 54 -3.58 3.17 0.54
N ASP A 55 -2.30 2.87 0.70
CA ASP A 55 -1.66 2.50 1.96
C ASP A 55 -0.41 3.38 2.18
N ALA A 56 -0.54 4.69 1.85
CA ALA A 56 0.55 5.65 1.92
C ALA A 56 1.15 5.79 3.33
N ILE A 57 0.39 5.46 4.38
CA ILE A 57 0.86 5.46 5.78
C ILE A 57 1.89 4.35 6.08
N SER A 58 2.02 3.35 5.21
CA SER A 58 2.99 2.27 5.35
C SER A 58 4.40 2.73 5.04
N THR A 59 5.13 3.15 6.08
CA THR A 59 6.46 3.74 6.02
C THR A 59 7.57 2.80 6.50
N SER A 60 7.29 1.50 6.54
CA SER A 60 8.26 0.45 6.87
C SER A 60 8.06 -0.79 6.01
N PRO A 61 9.12 -1.61 5.76
CA PRO A 61 8.99 -2.87 5.03
C PRO A 61 7.95 -3.83 5.63
N PHE A 62 7.86 -3.89 6.95
CA PHE A 62 6.90 -4.75 7.66
C PHE A 62 5.45 -4.34 7.43
N SER A 63 5.17 -3.04 7.38
CA SER A 63 3.81 -2.56 7.09
C SER A 63 3.39 -2.90 5.65
N THR A 64 4.30 -2.79 4.68
CA THR A 64 4.03 -3.21 3.30
C THR A 64 3.83 -4.72 3.18
N ILE A 65 4.60 -5.54 3.90
CA ILE A 65 4.36 -6.99 3.97
C ILE A 65 2.95 -7.26 4.51
N ALA A 66 2.57 -6.61 5.62
CA ALA A 66 1.23 -6.77 6.21
C ALA A 66 0.11 -6.35 5.25
N ALA A 67 0.33 -5.31 4.43
CA ALA A 67 -0.60 -4.88 3.39
C ALA A 67 -0.73 -5.93 2.28
N LEU A 68 0.39 -6.48 1.80
CA LEU A 68 0.42 -7.57 0.82
C LEU A 68 -0.29 -8.82 1.34
N ASP A 69 -0.09 -9.18 2.61
CA ASP A 69 -0.75 -10.33 3.22
C ASP A 69 -2.25 -10.10 3.42
N ALA A 70 -2.67 -8.87 3.71
CA ALA A 70 -4.08 -8.50 3.85
C ALA A 70 -4.84 -8.51 2.52
N LEU A 71 -4.17 -8.21 1.41
CA LEU A 71 -4.73 -8.20 0.05
C LEU A 71 -4.48 -9.51 -0.71
N TRP A 72 -3.83 -10.47 -0.06
CA TRP A 72 -3.49 -11.78 -0.61
C TRP A 72 -2.73 -11.64 -1.94
N ASP A 73 -2.81 -12.64 -2.82
CA ASP A 73 -2.17 -12.62 -4.14
C ASP A 73 -3.00 -11.85 -5.20
N GLN A 74 -3.73 -10.81 -4.79
CA GLN A 74 -4.49 -9.97 -5.72
C GLN A 74 -3.68 -8.76 -6.22
N VAL A 75 -2.60 -8.39 -5.54
CA VAL A 75 -1.75 -7.28 -5.94
C VAL A 75 -0.93 -7.67 -7.16
N ASP A 76 -1.08 -6.90 -8.26
CA ASP A 76 -0.33 -7.07 -9.51
C ASP A 76 0.66 -5.92 -9.74
N THR A 77 0.30 -4.69 -9.30
CA THR A 77 1.18 -3.52 -9.33
C THR A 77 1.43 -3.00 -7.94
N LEU A 78 2.69 -2.82 -7.56
CA LEU A 78 3.10 -2.31 -6.25
C LEU A 78 3.99 -1.07 -6.40
N PHE A 79 3.65 -0.02 -5.65
CA PHE A 79 4.43 1.21 -5.56
C PHE A 79 5.32 1.17 -4.33
N LEU A 80 6.62 1.34 -4.51
CA LEU A 80 7.66 1.26 -3.48
C LEU A 80 8.62 2.45 -3.57
N GLY A 81 9.26 2.77 -2.45
CA GLY A 81 10.31 3.77 -2.45
C GLY A 81 9.95 5.05 -1.73
N GLY A 82 10.95 5.87 -1.52
CA GLY A 82 10.95 7.08 -0.72
C GLY A 82 12.31 7.23 -0.02
N VAL A 83 12.37 7.92 1.12
CA VAL A 83 13.62 8.13 1.87
C VAL A 83 14.29 6.80 2.22
N ASP A 84 15.57 6.68 1.92
CA ASP A 84 16.35 5.52 2.36
C ASP A 84 16.76 5.66 3.83
N GLY A 85 15.95 5.13 4.74
CA GLY A 85 16.20 5.11 6.18
C GLY A 85 17.05 3.92 6.64
N TRP A 86 17.85 3.30 5.75
CA TRP A 86 18.69 2.12 6.05
C TRP A 86 17.89 0.91 6.56
N TYR A 87 16.60 0.82 6.18
CA TYR A 87 15.78 -0.36 6.49
C TYR A 87 16.35 -1.64 5.86
N ASP A 88 16.18 -2.76 6.55
CA ASP A 88 16.38 -4.07 5.94
C ASP A 88 15.15 -4.45 5.10
N PHE A 89 15.33 -4.48 3.78
CA PHE A 89 14.28 -4.85 2.83
C PHE A 89 14.29 -6.36 2.49
N SER A 90 15.19 -7.15 3.04
CA SER A 90 15.40 -8.54 2.64
C SER A 90 14.12 -9.37 2.68
N TRP A 91 13.39 -9.31 3.80
CA TRP A 91 12.13 -10.04 3.96
C TRP A 91 11.04 -9.58 2.99
N MET A 92 10.95 -8.27 2.75
CA MET A 92 9.98 -7.71 1.82
C MET A 92 10.29 -8.10 0.38
N VAL A 93 11.55 -8.02 -0.04
CA VAL A 93 12.00 -8.42 -1.37
C VAL A 93 11.72 -9.91 -1.60
N GLU A 94 12.01 -10.77 -0.63
CA GLU A 94 11.68 -12.20 -0.72
C GLU A 94 10.17 -12.46 -0.78
N ARG A 95 9.35 -11.68 -0.06
CA ARG A 95 7.88 -11.75 -0.16
C ARG A 95 7.39 -11.34 -1.55
N ILE A 96 7.98 -10.28 -2.12
CA ILE A 96 7.64 -9.79 -3.47
C ILE A 96 8.01 -10.85 -4.52
N LYS A 97 9.21 -11.43 -4.48
CA LYS A 97 9.66 -12.48 -5.41
C LYS A 97 8.76 -13.71 -5.45
N LYS A 98 8.10 -14.02 -4.32
CA LYS A 98 7.18 -15.17 -4.15
C LYS A 98 5.71 -14.81 -4.42
N SER A 99 5.40 -13.56 -4.72
CA SER A 99 4.04 -13.08 -4.96
C SER A 99 3.62 -13.18 -6.43
N GLN A 100 2.37 -12.78 -6.71
CA GLN A 100 1.83 -12.65 -8.06
C GLN A 100 2.06 -11.24 -8.66
N ILE A 101 2.85 -10.39 -7.99
CA ILE A 101 3.19 -9.05 -8.47
C ILE A 101 3.95 -9.18 -9.78
N SER A 102 3.52 -8.42 -10.79
CA SER A 102 4.15 -8.37 -12.11
C SER A 102 4.78 -7.00 -12.38
N ASN A 103 4.32 -5.95 -11.70
CA ASN A 103 4.71 -4.58 -12.00
C ASN A 103 5.16 -3.85 -10.74
N LEU A 104 6.24 -3.09 -10.85
CA LEU A 104 6.78 -2.28 -9.75
C LEU A 104 6.92 -0.82 -10.21
N VAL A 105 6.40 0.11 -9.41
CA VAL A 105 6.69 1.53 -9.53
C VAL A 105 7.65 1.89 -8.39
N LEU A 106 8.84 2.35 -8.74
CA LEU A 106 9.93 2.59 -7.79
C LEU A 106 10.25 4.08 -7.72
N PHE A 107 10.04 4.64 -6.52
CA PHE A 107 10.41 6.02 -6.21
C PHE A 107 11.82 6.07 -5.59
N PRO A 108 12.64 7.09 -5.91
CA PRO A 108 13.92 7.26 -5.24
C PRO A 108 13.69 7.67 -3.76
N ASP A 109 14.63 7.42 -2.84
CA ASP A 109 15.95 6.88 -3.01
C ASP A 109 15.97 5.35 -2.80
N SER A 110 15.13 4.85 -1.87
CA SER A 110 15.09 3.44 -1.47
C SER A 110 14.61 2.51 -2.59
N GLY A 111 13.82 3.01 -3.55
CA GLY A 111 13.38 2.21 -4.70
C GLY A 111 14.54 1.66 -5.54
N GLU A 112 15.62 2.43 -5.69
CA GLU A 112 16.81 1.97 -6.40
C GLU A 112 17.53 0.84 -5.64
N ARG A 113 17.57 0.93 -4.31
CA ARG A 113 18.14 -0.11 -3.48
C ARG A 113 17.30 -1.40 -3.53
N ILE A 114 15.99 -1.27 -3.49
CA ILE A 114 15.06 -2.39 -3.64
C ILE A 114 15.26 -3.06 -5.00
N ALA A 115 15.36 -2.29 -6.09
CA ALA A 115 15.63 -2.81 -7.43
C ALA A 115 16.95 -3.61 -7.49
N LYS A 116 18.02 -3.11 -6.87
CA LYS A 116 19.30 -3.83 -6.79
C LYS A 116 19.18 -5.13 -6.01
N MET A 117 18.39 -5.16 -4.93
CA MET A 117 18.18 -6.36 -4.12
C MET A 117 17.34 -7.43 -4.82
N LEU A 118 16.53 -7.08 -5.82
CA LEU A 118 15.85 -8.05 -6.68
C LEU A 118 16.85 -8.88 -7.49
N GLY A 119 18.01 -8.32 -7.85
CA GLY A 119 19.04 -9.01 -8.61
C GLY A 119 18.53 -9.55 -9.95
N ASP A 120 18.83 -10.80 -10.28
CA ASP A 120 18.35 -11.43 -11.52
C ASP A 120 16.85 -11.62 -11.57
N ASP A 121 16.17 -11.65 -10.43
CA ASP A 121 14.71 -11.72 -10.35
C ASP A 121 14.03 -10.44 -10.84
N ALA A 122 14.75 -9.33 -10.95
CA ALA A 122 14.20 -8.06 -11.51
C ALA A 122 13.62 -8.26 -12.92
N LYS A 123 14.16 -9.22 -13.68
CA LYS A 123 13.68 -9.57 -15.03
C LYS A 123 12.25 -10.13 -15.06
N LYS A 124 11.70 -10.54 -13.92
CA LYS A 124 10.32 -11.06 -13.78
C LYS A 124 9.29 -9.92 -13.70
N PHE A 125 9.73 -8.70 -13.48
CA PHE A 125 8.88 -7.55 -13.24
C PHE A 125 9.01 -6.53 -14.38
N THR A 126 7.89 -5.89 -14.71
CA THR A 126 7.92 -4.62 -15.45
C THR A 126 8.16 -3.51 -14.44
N ILE A 127 9.26 -2.77 -14.56
CA ILE A 127 9.68 -1.79 -13.56
C ILE A 127 9.65 -0.39 -14.17
N LEU A 128 8.96 0.53 -13.51
CA LEU A 128 9.05 1.96 -13.75
C LEU A 128 9.84 2.62 -12.63
N HIS A 129 10.90 3.35 -12.96
CA HIS A 129 11.56 4.29 -12.05
C HIS A 129 11.04 5.69 -12.33
N THR A 130 10.45 6.35 -11.32
CA THR A 130 9.91 7.71 -11.49
C THR A 130 10.00 8.51 -10.21
N ARG A 131 9.93 9.84 -10.36
CA ARG A 131 9.75 10.80 -9.25
C ARG A 131 8.31 11.34 -9.20
N GLU A 132 7.50 11.03 -10.22
CA GLU A 132 6.19 11.62 -10.43
C GLU A 132 5.07 10.62 -10.12
N MET A 133 4.20 10.97 -9.17
CA MET A 133 3.06 10.11 -8.82
C MET A 133 2.14 9.87 -10.02
N LYS A 134 1.94 10.89 -10.86
CA LYS A 134 1.10 10.78 -12.04
C LYS A 134 1.61 9.70 -13.01
N GLU A 135 2.91 9.69 -13.32
CA GLU A 135 3.52 8.67 -14.18
C GLU A 135 3.34 7.25 -13.59
N GLY A 136 3.50 7.12 -12.27
CA GLY A 136 3.27 5.86 -11.58
C GLY A 136 1.84 5.36 -11.72
N VAL A 137 0.86 6.25 -11.60
CA VAL A 137 -0.56 5.90 -11.77
C VAL A 137 -0.90 5.60 -13.22
N ASP A 138 -0.38 6.37 -14.19
CA ASP A 138 -0.51 6.08 -15.62
C ASP A 138 0.04 4.68 -15.95
N PHE A 139 1.23 4.36 -15.43
CA PHE A 139 1.84 3.04 -15.57
C PHE A 139 0.95 1.93 -14.98
N ALA A 140 0.38 2.15 -13.80
CA ALA A 140 -0.50 1.17 -13.17
C ALA A 140 -1.75 0.91 -14.02
N TYR A 141 -2.35 1.93 -14.62
CA TYR A 141 -3.47 1.76 -15.55
C TYR A 141 -3.11 0.95 -16.81
N GLN A 142 -1.88 1.08 -17.29
CA GLN A 142 -1.43 0.40 -18.51
C GLN A 142 -1.02 -1.05 -18.27
N HIS A 143 -0.52 -1.39 -17.08
CA HIS A 143 0.16 -2.66 -16.84
C HIS A 143 -0.55 -3.56 -15.83
N THR A 144 -1.41 -3.02 -14.94
CA THR A 144 -2.16 -3.85 -14.00
C THR A 144 -3.23 -4.66 -14.74
N LYS A 145 -3.24 -5.97 -14.52
CA LYS A 145 -4.24 -6.85 -15.12
C LYS A 145 -5.65 -6.54 -14.62
N PRO A 146 -6.69 -6.69 -15.47
CA PRO A 146 -8.06 -6.57 -15.03
C PRO A 146 -8.36 -7.48 -13.82
N TRP A 147 -9.18 -6.97 -12.89
CA TRP A 147 -9.60 -7.64 -11.64
C TRP A 147 -8.46 -7.85 -10.64
N LYS A 148 -7.34 -7.18 -10.84
CA LYS A 148 -6.21 -7.14 -9.91
C LYS A 148 -6.11 -5.78 -9.24
N ILE A 149 -5.17 -5.69 -8.32
CA ILE A 149 -4.95 -4.53 -7.45
C ILE A 149 -3.67 -3.80 -7.84
N ALA A 150 -3.77 -2.46 -7.90
CA ALA A 150 -2.64 -1.55 -7.83
C ALA A 150 -2.58 -0.97 -6.41
N LEU A 151 -1.48 -1.23 -5.70
CA LEU A 151 -1.28 -0.88 -4.30
C LEU A 151 -0.19 0.17 -4.13
N LEU A 152 -0.53 1.33 -3.56
CA LEU A 152 0.44 2.28 -3.03
C LEU A 152 0.81 1.87 -1.60
N SER A 153 1.99 1.25 -1.38
CA SER A 153 2.51 0.90 -0.06
C SER A 153 4.03 0.96 -0.09
N THR A 154 4.57 2.14 0.18
CA THR A 154 5.93 2.52 -0.23
C THR A 154 7.07 1.96 0.61
N ALA A 155 6.79 1.32 1.74
CA ALA A 155 7.77 0.69 2.64
C ALA A 155 8.77 1.66 3.31
N THR A 156 8.71 2.95 2.99
CA THR A 156 9.61 3.98 3.52
C THR A 156 8.91 5.32 3.68
N PRO A 157 9.44 6.24 4.51
CA PRO A 157 8.90 7.58 4.65
C PRO A 157 8.91 8.39 3.34
N SER A 158 8.02 9.38 3.27
CA SER A 158 7.71 10.12 2.04
C SER A 158 8.62 11.32 1.75
N PHE A 159 9.40 11.77 2.72
CA PHE A 159 10.03 13.10 2.77
C PHE A 159 11.04 13.42 1.65
N SER A 160 11.42 12.45 0.81
CA SER A 160 12.30 12.71 -0.34
C SER A 160 11.57 13.34 -1.53
N LEU A 161 10.25 13.14 -1.66
CA LEU A 161 9.44 13.61 -2.78
C LEU A 161 8.19 14.38 -2.36
N TRP A 162 7.66 14.08 -1.18
CA TRP A 162 6.43 14.66 -0.65
C TRP A 162 6.65 15.16 0.77
N LYS A 163 5.86 16.12 1.19
CA LYS A 163 5.91 16.68 2.53
C LYS A 163 5.68 15.62 3.62
N ASP A 164 4.71 14.73 3.39
CA ASP A 164 4.32 13.67 4.30
C ASP A 164 3.59 12.54 3.55
N PHE A 165 3.10 11.53 4.28
CA PHE A 165 2.35 10.43 3.69
C PHE A 165 0.94 10.85 3.25
N GLU A 166 0.36 11.90 3.84
CA GLU A 166 -0.97 12.41 3.48
C GLU A 166 -0.92 13.04 2.09
N GLU A 167 0.03 13.93 1.82
CA GLU A 167 0.24 14.51 0.48
C GLU A 167 0.48 13.41 -0.56
N LYS A 168 1.32 12.42 -0.25
CA LYS A 168 1.58 11.30 -1.13
C LYS A 168 0.29 10.53 -1.46
N GLY A 169 -0.50 10.19 -0.46
CA GLY A 169 -1.77 9.49 -0.62
C GLY A 169 -2.82 10.33 -1.35
N ASP A 170 -2.95 11.60 -1.01
CA ASP A 170 -3.89 12.52 -1.69
C ASP A 170 -3.55 12.67 -3.18
N LEU A 171 -2.28 12.77 -3.55
CA LEU A 171 -1.85 12.81 -4.96
C LEU A 171 -2.15 11.50 -5.68
N PHE A 172 -1.90 10.35 -5.03
CA PHE A 172 -2.26 9.07 -5.61
C PHE A 172 -3.76 8.96 -5.87
N GLN A 173 -4.60 9.24 -4.87
CA GLN A 173 -6.06 9.21 -5.00
C GLN A 173 -6.54 10.17 -6.10
N LYS A 174 -6.00 11.39 -6.13
CA LYS A 174 -6.31 12.39 -7.15
C LYS A 174 -6.08 11.85 -8.56
N PHE A 175 -4.86 11.37 -8.85
CA PHE A 175 -4.53 10.89 -10.19
C PHE A 175 -5.27 9.61 -10.56
N VAL A 176 -5.50 8.71 -9.62
CA VAL A 176 -6.35 7.52 -9.84
C VAL A 176 -7.75 7.93 -10.30
N ILE A 177 -8.38 8.88 -9.62
CA ILE A 177 -9.73 9.34 -9.94
C ILE A 177 -9.75 10.12 -11.26
N GLU A 178 -8.79 11.01 -11.47
CA GLU A 178 -8.70 11.81 -12.70
C GLU A 178 -8.55 10.93 -13.94
N LEU A 179 -7.59 9.99 -13.95
CA LEU A 179 -7.32 9.12 -15.09
C LEU A 179 -8.37 8.01 -15.27
N GLY A 180 -9.05 7.64 -14.20
CA GLY A 180 -10.17 6.69 -14.25
C GLY A 180 -11.42 7.23 -14.95
N LYS A 181 -11.62 8.55 -14.93
CA LYS A 181 -12.81 9.22 -15.49
C LYS A 181 -12.70 9.61 -16.96
N TRP A 182 -11.51 9.57 -17.56
CA TRP A 182 -11.27 10.14 -18.89
C TRP A 182 -11.70 9.26 -20.08
N GLU A 183 -12.43 8.16 -19.86
CA GLU A 183 -12.90 7.27 -20.93
C GLU A 183 -14.30 6.68 -20.61
N GLU A 184 -15.28 7.53 -20.30
CA GLU A 184 -16.71 7.21 -20.46
C GLU A 184 -17.28 7.82 -21.73
#